data_dec8f3a6dd2a4c89713496cb2dfe5262
#
_entry.id   dec8f3a6dd2a4c89713496cb2dfe5262
#
_cell.length_a   1.000
_cell.length_b   1.000
_cell.length_c   1.000
_cell.angle_alpha   90.00
_cell.angle_beta   90.00
_cell.angle_gamma   90.00
#
_symmetry.space_group_name_H-M   'P 1'
#
loop_
_entity.id
_entity.type
_entity.pdbx_description
1 polymer ?
#
loop_
_entity_poly.entity_id
_entity_poly.type
_entity_poly.pdbx_seq_one_letter_code
_entity_poly.pdbx_strand_id
1 'polypeptide(L)'
;MLNFDKESILEYSKVGCSGVLALASNYLASIDDKYTVIVSDILHHSGLVNIDEKYKDRVINVGIAEQNEIGVATGLVNQGFEVYASVYTGFAVARALDQIKVSMGYMQMPIKIIAFDSGFNDSSLGLVYNLKE
;
A
#
# COMPACT_ATOMS: atom_id res chain seq x y z
N MET A 1 -7.95 1.60 19.42
CA MET A 1 -7.87 2.94 18.79
C MET A 1 -6.41 3.28 18.61
N LEU A 2 -6.01 3.78 17.44
CA LEU A 2 -4.64 4.29 17.25
C LEU A 2 -4.50 5.57 18.06
N ASN A 3 -3.45 5.68 18.85
CA ASN A 3 -3.16 6.84 19.69
C ASN A 3 -2.09 7.70 19.00
N PHE A 4 -2.21 9.02 19.07
CA PHE A 4 -1.28 9.95 18.44
C PHE A 4 -0.57 10.85 19.47
N ASP A 5 -0.49 10.39 20.74
CA ASP A 5 0.36 11.04 21.72
C ASP A 5 1.85 10.80 21.42
N LYS A 6 2.70 11.57 22.08
CA LYS A 6 4.16 11.55 21.86
C LYS A 6 4.78 10.17 22.09
N GLU A 7 4.27 9.41 23.04
CA GLU A 7 4.79 8.09 23.40
C GLU A 7 4.44 7.07 22.31
N SER A 8 3.18 7.04 21.87
CA SER A 8 2.71 6.19 20.78
C SER A 8 3.41 6.49 19.45
N ILE A 9 3.61 7.78 19.11
CA ILE A 9 4.33 8.16 17.89
C ILE A 9 5.79 7.67 17.96
N LEU A 10 6.43 7.75 19.12
CA LEU A 10 7.80 7.24 19.31
C LEU A 10 7.85 5.72 19.15
N GLU A 11 6.84 5.01 19.62
CA GLU A 11 6.73 3.56 19.41
C GLU A 11 6.50 3.20 17.94
N TYR A 12 5.63 3.90 17.25
CA TYR A 12 5.39 3.70 15.81
C TYR A 12 6.66 3.94 14.99
N SER A 13 7.50 4.92 15.36
CA SER A 13 8.77 5.16 14.69
C SER A 13 9.77 4.00 14.79
N LYS A 14 9.65 3.15 15.81
CA LYS A 14 10.52 1.99 16.02
C LYS A 14 10.12 0.77 15.17
N VAL A 15 8.84 0.64 14.84
CA VAL A 15 8.35 -0.52 14.05
C VAL A 15 8.50 -0.35 12.55
N GLY A 16 8.90 0.84 12.10
CA GLY A 16 9.12 1.14 10.68
C GLY A 16 7.84 1.25 9.86
N CYS A 17 7.98 1.55 8.56
CA CYS A 17 6.84 1.81 7.68
C CYS A 17 5.88 0.62 7.56
N SER A 18 6.41 -0.60 7.39
CA SER A 18 5.60 -1.82 7.29
C SER A 18 4.84 -2.12 8.59
N GLY A 19 5.49 -1.93 9.74
CA GLY A 19 4.84 -2.10 11.03
C GLY A 19 3.72 -1.09 11.27
N VAL A 20 3.92 0.17 10.88
CA VAL A 20 2.89 1.21 10.96
C VAL A 20 1.73 0.90 10.02
N LEU A 21 2.01 0.45 8.79
CA LEU A 21 0.95 0.04 7.86
C LEU A 21 0.13 -1.13 8.44
N ALA A 22 0.79 -2.14 9.02
CA ALA A 22 0.12 -3.27 9.65
C ALA A 22 -0.81 -2.83 10.80
N LEU A 23 -0.35 -1.95 11.69
CA LEU A 23 -1.14 -1.40 12.78
C LEU A 23 -2.35 -0.59 12.27
N ALA A 24 -2.13 0.28 11.30
CA ALA A 24 -3.19 1.08 10.68
C ALA A 24 -4.22 0.19 9.97
N SER A 25 -3.77 -0.79 9.19
CA SER A 25 -4.63 -1.74 8.47
C SER A 25 -5.48 -2.57 9.44
N ASN A 26 -4.89 -3.08 10.52
CA ASN A 26 -5.64 -3.82 11.54
C ASN A 26 -6.73 -2.95 12.19
N TYR A 27 -6.43 -1.70 12.47
CA TYR A 27 -7.40 -0.76 13.02
C TYR A 27 -8.51 -0.45 12.00
N LEU A 28 -8.15 -0.05 10.78
CA LEU A 28 -9.12 0.31 9.73
C LEU A 28 -10.03 -0.87 9.37
N ALA A 29 -9.47 -2.06 9.17
CA ALA A 29 -10.25 -3.26 8.89
C ALA A 29 -11.20 -3.66 10.04
N SER A 30 -10.92 -3.21 11.27
CA SER A 30 -11.79 -3.48 12.43
C SER A 30 -12.99 -2.55 12.55
N ILE A 31 -12.94 -1.38 11.91
CA ILE A 31 -13.97 -0.34 12.05
C ILE A 31 -14.68 -0.01 10.73
N ASP A 32 -14.13 -0.41 9.60
CA ASP A 32 -14.69 -0.16 8.27
C ASP A 32 -14.71 -1.45 7.45
N ASP A 33 -15.91 -1.89 7.11
CA ASP A 33 -16.13 -3.10 6.30
C ASP A 33 -15.86 -2.89 4.80
N LYS A 34 -15.59 -1.67 4.37
CA LYS A 34 -15.17 -1.31 3.01
C LYS A 34 -13.66 -1.11 2.88
N TYR A 35 -12.91 -1.09 3.99
CA TYR A 35 -11.46 -1.02 3.95
C TYR A 35 -10.88 -2.21 3.17
N THR A 36 -10.04 -1.93 2.19
CA THR A 36 -9.36 -2.94 1.37
C THR A 36 -7.94 -2.48 1.05
N VAL A 37 -6.98 -3.37 1.19
CA VAL A 37 -5.60 -3.13 0.76
C VAL A 37 -5.25 -4.08 -0.38
N ILE A 38 -4.57 -3.56 -1.39
CA ILE A 38 -4.09 -4.34 -2.55
C ILE A 38 -2.57 -4.34 -2.51
N VAL A 39 -1.97 -5.45 -2.89
CA VAL A 39 -0.51 -5.61 -2.94
C VAL A 39 -0.08 -6.28 -4.25
N SER A 40 1.08 -5.89 -4.78
CA SER A 40 1.73 -6.54 -5.92
C SER A 40 2.83 -7.49 -5.44
N ASP A 41 2.42 -8.61 -4.82
CA ASP A 41 3.29 -9.68 -4.29
C ASP A 41 4.28 -9.25 -3.20
N ILE A 42 3.96 -8.18 -2.46
CA ILE A 42 4.77 -7.64 -1.37
C ILE A 42 4.14 -7.82 0.01
N LEU A 43 3.30 -8.82 0.19
CA LEU A 43 2.52 -9.06 1.41
C LEU A 43 3.41 -9.11 2.67
N HIS A 44 4.53 -9.83 2.61
CA HIS A 44 5.49 -9.91 3.71
C HIS A 44 6.21 -8.58 3.94
N HIS A 45 6.68 -7.95 2.87
CA HIS A 45 7.43 -6.69 2.94
C HIS A 45 6.57 -5.55 3.51
N SER A 46 5.31 -5.49 3.13
CA SER A 46 4.36 -4.49 3.63
C SER A 46 3.83 -4.77 5.05
N GLY A 47 4.19 -5.91 5.66
CA GLY A 47 3.76 -6.28 7.01
C GLY A 47 2.30 -6.73 7.11
N LEU A 48 1.66 -7.07 6.00
CA LEU A 48 0.21 -7.33 5.94
C LEU A 48 -0.19 -8.81 6.12
N VAL A 49 0.76 -9.71 6.38
CA VAL A 49 0.48 -11.16 6.52
C VAL A 49 -0.60 -11.44 7.58
N ASN A 50 -0.46 -10.86 8.77
CA ASN A 50 -1.42 -11.04 9.85
C ASN A 50 -2.81 -10.45 9.53
N ILE A 51 -2.85 -9.41 8.67
CA ILE A 51 -4.09 -8.80 8.21
C ILE A 51 -4.79 -9.73 7.23
N ASP A 52 -4.04 -10.33 6.30
CA ASP A 52 -4.54 -11.31 5.34
C ASP A 52 -5.12 -12.55 6.05
N GLU A 53 -4.43 -13.06 7.07
CA GLU A 53 -4.93 -14.18 7.86
C GLU A 53 -6.20 -13.87 8.65
N LYS A 54 -6.28 -12.68 9.24
CA LYS A 54 -7.39 -12.26 10.11
C LYS A 54 -8.60 -11.74 9.32
N TYR A 55 -8.35 -11.04 8.22
CA TYR A 55 -9.36 -10.36 7.40
C TYR A 55 -9.18 -10.73 5.93
N LYS A 56 -9.34 -12.01 5.58
CA LYS A 56 -9.05 -12.59 4.25
C LYS A 56 -9.62 -11.82 3.07
N ASP A 57 -10.81 -11.25 3.23
CA ASP A 57 -11.48 -10.49 2.17
C ASP A 57 -11.03 -9.02 2.08
N ARG A 58 -10.06 -8.60 2.90
CA ARG A 58 -9.58 -7.22 2.96
C ARG A 58 -8.21 -7.03 2.32
N VAL A 59 -7.52 -8.11 2.01
CA VAL A 59 -6.22 -8.09 1.33
C VAL A 59 -6.33 -8.77 -0.02
N ILE A 60 -5.97 -8.07 -1.07
CA ILE A 60 -5.99 -8.59 -2.44
C ILE A 60 -4.56 -8.60 -2.96
N ASN A 61 -4.00 -9.78 -3.18
CA ASN A 61 -2.71 -9.91 -3.84
C ASN A 61 -2.93 -10.15 -5.34
N VAL A 62 -2.49 -9.19 -6.16
CA VAL A 62 -2.64 -9.27 -7.63
C VAL A 62 -1.43 -9.91 -8.33
N GLY A 63 -0.45 -10.39 -7.54
CA GLY A 63 0.84 -10.85 -8.07
C GLY A 63 1.75 -9.68 -8.46
N ILE A 64 2.87 -9.95 -9.10
CA ILE A 64 3.82 -8.92 -9.57
C ILE A 64 3.20 -8.20 -10.79
N ALA A 65 2.25 -7.30 -10.54
CA ALA A 65 1.41 -6.69 -11.58
C ALA A 65 0.89 -5.29 -11.17
N GLU A 66 1.79 -4.32 -10.98
CA GLU A 66 1.49 -2.99 -10.42
C GLU A 66 0.52 -2.18 -11.29
N GLN A 67 0.55 -2.36 -12.61
CA GLN A 67 -0.44 -1.74 -13.51
C GLN A 67 -1.85 -2.30 -13.24
N ASN A 68 -1.96 -3.62 -13.05
CA ASN A 68 -3.22 -4.28 -12.71
C ASN A 68 -3.69 -3.89 -11.31
N GLU A 69 -2.76 -3.71 -10.35
CA GLU A 69 -3.05 -3.23 -9.00
C GLU A 69 -3.84 -1.92 -9.02
N ILE A 70 -3.38 -0.93 -9.79
CA ILE A 70 -4.08 0.35 -9.93
C ILE A 70 -5.43 0.19 -10.64
N GLY A 71 -5.51 -0.69 -11.64
CA GLY A 71 -6.78 -1.00 -12.33
C GLY A 71 -7.82 -1.62 -11.39
N VAL A 72 -7.43 -2.61 -10.59
CA VAL A 72 -8.28 -3.25 -9.57
C VAL A 72 -8.69 -2.24 -8.51
N ALA A 73 -7.74 -1.42 -8.02
CA ALA A 73 -8.01 -0.35 -7.07
C ALA A 73 -9.06 0.64 -7.61
N THR A 74 -8.94 1.03 -8.88
CA THR A 74 -9.90 1.91 -9.57
C THR A 74 -11.30 1.31 -9.57
N GLY A 75 -11.41 0.03 -9.91
CA GLY A 75 -12.70 -0.69 -9.93
C GLY A 75 -13.35 -0.76 -8.55
N LEU A 76 -12.59 -1.06 -7.52
CA LEU A 76 -13.08 -1.15 -6.14
C LEU A 76 -13.50 0.21 -5.58
N VAL A 77 -12.70 1.26 -5.81
CA VAL A 77 -13.07 2.63 -5.41
C VAL A 77 -14.38 3.05 -6.07
N ASN A 78 -14.56 2.72 -7.36
CA ASN A 78 -15.81 3.01 -8.08
C ASN A 78 -17.03 2.26 -7.49
N GLN A 79 -16.82 1.16 -6.77
CA GLN A 79 -17.84 0.43 -6.02
C GLN A 79 -17.99 0.92 -4.57
N GLY A 80 -17.28 1.98 -4.19
CA GLY A 80 -17.37 2.61 -2.88
C GLY A 80 -16.52 1.96 -1.80
N PHE A 81 -15.49 1.20 -2.17
CA PHE A 81 -14.48 0.70 -1.24
C PHE A 81 -13.45 1.77 -0.90
N GLU A 82 -12.93 1.70 0.31
CA GLU A 82 -11.82 2.51 0.79
C GLU A 82 -10.50 1.77 0.51
N VAL A 83 -9.81 2.15 -0.58
CA VAL A 83 -8.72 1.34 -1.14
C VAL A 83 -7.34 1.94 -0.90
N TYR A 84 -6.44 1.10 -0.41
CA TYR A 84 -5.02 1.35 -0.22
C TYR A 84 -4.21 0.42 -1.14
N ALA A 85 -3.43 0.96 -2.06
CA ALA A 85 -2.52 0.21 -2.94
C ALA A 85 -1.10 0.27 -2.36
N SER A 86 -0.53 -0.89 -2.05
CA SER A 86 0.79 -1.01 -1.43
C SER A 86 1.80 -1.55 -2.44
N VAL A 87 2.77 -0.75 -2.81
CA VAL A 87 3.67 -0.98 -3.95
C VAL A 87 5.09 -0.48 -3.63
N TYR A 88 6.11 -1.03 -4.32
CA TYR A 88 7.44 -0.40 -4.31
C TYR A 88 7.44 0.92 -5.08
N THR A 89 8.07 1.95 -4.51
CA THR A 89 8.14 3.30 -5.11
C THR A 89 8.66 3.27 -6.55
N GLY A 90 9.73 2.52 -6.81
CA GLY A 90 10.29 2.37 -8.14
C GLY A 90 9.29 1.86 -9.17
N PHE A 91 8.44 0.92 -8.78
CA PHE A 91 7.43 0.35 -9.69
C PHE A 91 6.16 1.18 -9.79
N ALA A 92 5.77 1.89 -8.74
CA ALA A 92 4.71 2.89 -8.83
C ALA A 92 5.01 3.94 -9.90
N VAL A 93 6.25 4.47 -9.88
CA VAL A 93 6.68 5.56 -10.77
C VAL A 93 7.08 5.06 -12.15
N ALA A 94 7.85 3.96 -12.27
CA ALA A 94 8.38 3.51 -13.56
C ALA A 94 7.45 2.53 -14.31
N ARG A 95 6.63 1.77 -13.60
CA ARG A 95 5.78 0.72 -14.21
C ARG A 95 4.31 1.11 -14.26
N ALA A 96 3.75 1.68 -13.20
CA ALA A 96 2.31 1.96 -13.09
C ALA A 96 1.94 3.45 -13.24
N LEU A 97 2.87 4.33 -13.57
CA LEU A 97 2.64 5.79 -13.61
C LEU A 97 1.49 6.18 -14.54
N ASP A 98 1.35 5.53 -15.69
CA ASP A 98 0.27 5.86 -16.63
C ASP A 98 -1.10 5.55 -16.02
N GLN A 99 -1.25 4.38 -15.39
CA GLN A 99 -2.49 3.99 -14.70
C GLN A 99 -2.79 4.92 -13.53
N ILE A 100 -1.78 5.33 -12.77
CA ILE A 100 -1.93 6.32 -11.69
C ILE A 100 -2.42 7.67 -12.25
N LYS A 101 -1.81 8.17 -13.33
CA LYS A 101 -2.23 9.43 -13.97
C LYS A 101 -3.66 9.37 -14.47
N VAL A 102 -4.06 8.29 -15.10
CA VAL A 102 -5.42 8.12 -15.60
C VAL A 102 -6.41 7.98 -14.46
N SER A 103 -6.18 7.03 -13.55
CA SER A 103 -7.13 6.72 -12.47
C SER A 103 -7.25 7.84 -11.44
N MET A 104 -6.13 8.32 -10.92
CA MET A 104 -6.15 9.32 -9.85
C MET A 104 -6.16 10.74 -10.40
N GLY A 105 -5.40 11.02 -11.46
CA GLY A 105 -5.29 12.35 -12.03
C GLY A 105 -6.52 12.73 -12.87
N TYR A 106 -6.86 11.94 -13.87
CA TYR A 106 -7.96 12.24 -14.79
C TYR A 106 -9.33 11.84 -14.24
N MET A 107 -9.48 10.60 -13.77
CA MET A 107 -10.74 10.07 -13.25
C MET A 107 -11.04 10.52 -11.80
N GLN A 108 -10.07 11.14 -11.12
CA GLN A 108 -10.18 11.62 -9.74
C GLN A 108 -10.56 10.50 -8.73
N MET A 109 -10.12 9.27 -8.97
CA MET A 109 -10.36 8.15 -8.06
C MET A 109 -9.54 8.31 -6.77
N PRO A 110 -10.16 8.30 -5.57
CA PRO A 110 -9.48 8.53 -4.29
C PRO A 110 -8.72 7.29 -3.78
N ILE A 111 -7.87 6.71 -4.63
CA ILE A 111 -6.96 5.63 -4.26
C ILE A 111 -5.86 6.19 -3.35
N LYS A 112 -5.50 5.48 -2.27
CA LYS A 112 -4.35 5.82 -1.43
C LYS A 112 -3.20 4.89 -1.80
N ILE A 113 -2.10 5.45 -2.28
CA ILE A 113 -0.89 4.69 -2.61
C ILE A 113 0.07 4.75 -1.42
N ILE A 114 0.47 3.57 -0.94
CA ILE A 114 1.52 3.40 0.08
C ILE A 114 2.75 2.86 -0.64
N ALA A 115 3.71 3.74 -0.89
CA ALA A 115 4.91 3.40 -1.62
C ALA A 115 6.08 3.12 -0.66
N PHE A 116 6.69 1.94 -0.79
CA PHE A 116 7.83 1.50 0.00
C PHE A 116 9.15 1.74 -0.73
N ASP A 117 10.22 1.88 0.04
CA ASP A 117 11.61 1.91 -0.42
C ASP A 117 11.87 2.97 -1.50
N SER A 118 11.62 4.23 -1.14
CA SER A 118 12.02 5.37 -1.98
C SER A 118 13.54 5.60 -1.92
N GLY A 119 14.15 6.00 -3.03
CA GLY A 119 15.57 6.32 -3.11
C GLY A 119 16.48 5.09 -3.17
N PHE A 120 17.60 5.09 -2.45
CA PHE A 120 18.64 4.06 -2.46
C PHE A 120 18.62 3.19 -1.20
N ASN A 121 17.47 2.84 -0.69
CA ASN A 121 17.36 2.13 0.59
C ASN A 121 17.90 0.71 0.56
N ASP A 122 17.81 0.03 -0.58
CA ASP A 122 18.33 -1.33 -0.73
C ASP A 122 19.31 -1.42 -1.90
N SER A 123 20.60 -1.22 -1.59
CA SER A 123 21.68 -1.33 -2.58
C SER A 123 21.89 -2.75 -3.10
N SER A 124 21.40 -3.78 -2.38
CA SER A 124 21.58 -5.19 -2.77
C SER A 124 20.70 -5.58 -3.95
N LEU A 125 19.57 -4.91 -4.16
CA LEU A 125 18.62 -5.19 -5.23
C LEU A 125 18.91 -4.41 -6.54
N GLY A 126 19.90 -3.53 -6.54
CA GLY A 126 20.33 -2.78 -7.71
C GLY A 126 19.36 -1.70 -8.21
N LEU A 127 19.58 -1.19 -9.42
CA LEU A 127 18.84 -0.05 -9.97
C LEU A 127 17.35 -0.32 -10.24
N VAL A 128 16.93 -1.57 -10.30
CA VAL A 128 15.53 -1.92 -10.58
C VAL A 128 14.59 -1.47 -9.45
N TYR A 129 15.07 -1.53 -8.22
CA TYR A 129 14.30 -1.12 -7.03
C TYR A 129 14.60 0.30 -6.57
N ASN A 130 15.69 0.89 -7.06
CA ASN A 130 16.15 2.20 -6.66
C ASN A 130 15.91 3.21 -7.79
N LEU A 131 15.15 4.24 -7.53
CA LEU A 131 15.03 5.38 -8.43
C LEU A 131 16.15 6.36 -8.12
N LYS A 132 16.95 6.67 -9.13
CA LYS A 132 17.80 7.84 -9.12
C LYS A 132 16.92 9.03 -9.50
N GLU A 133 16.77 9.98 -8.58
CA GLU A 133 16.20 11.29 -8.88
C GLU A 133 17.12 12.08 -9.83
#